data_18475a7d084b89d6b9738dd3acb00736
#
_entry.id   18475a7d084b89d6b9738dd3acb00736
#
_cell.length_a   1.000
_cell.length_b   1.000
_cell.length_c   1.000
_cell.angle_alpha   90.00
_cell.angle_beta   90.00
_cell.angle_gamma   90.00
#
_symmetry.space_group_name_H-M   'P 1'
#
loop_
_entity.id
_entity.type
_entity.pdbx_description
1 polymer ?
#
loop_
_entity_poly.entity_id
_entity_poly.type
_entity_poly.pdbx_seq_one_letter_code
_entity_poly.pdbx_strand_id
1 'polypeptide(L)'
;ALPILSATLGQTSLRDGLIAGAIGLLLMMIYLVIFYRVLGLVADLALLIFAALFYGVILAIPVTMTLPGIAGMILTIGVAADANIVVFERVREEFRAGKSLRAAISAGYSRGFRTILDANAVTLITAGVLFVASQSSVKGFAFLLAIGVLVSMFTSVVATQIGRAHV
;
A
#
# COMPACT_ATOMS: atom_id res chain seq x y z
N ALA A 1 -12.97 37.72 -3.28
CA ALA A 1 -11.87 37.35 -2.35
C ALA A 1 -11.98 35.90 -1.86
N LEU A 2 -13.17 35.38 -1.57
CA LEU A 2 -13.39 34.00 -1.07
C LEU A 2 -12.91 32.90 -2.03
N PRO A 3 -13.16 32.91 -3.36
CA PRO A 3 -12.74 31.83 -4.26
C PRO A 3 -11.23 31.75 -4.43
N ILE A 4 -10.51 32.85 -4.32
CA ILE A 4 -9.05 32.88 -4.41
C ILE A 4 -8.41 32.26 -3.14
N LEU A 5 -8.96 32.56 -1.97
CA LEU A 5 -8.53 31.98 -0.71
C LEU A 5 -8.76 30.47 -0.65
N SER A 6 -9.88 29.98 -1.17
CA SER A 6 -10.16 28.53 -1.22
C SER A 6 -9.23 27.77 -2.19
N ALA A 7 -8.88 28.38 -3.34
CA ALA A 7 -7.97 27.80 -4.30
C ALA A 7 -6.51 27.74 -3.77
N THR A 8 -6.04 28.78 -3.11
CA THR A 8 -4.70 28.80 -2.51
C THR A 8 -4.56 27.87 -1.33
N LEU A 9 -5.58 27.77 -0.46
CA LEU A 9 -5.61 26.82 0.66
C LEU A 9 -5.60 25.38 0.15
N GLY A 10 -6.33 25.08 -0.93
CA GLY A 10 -6.34 23.75 -1.55
C GLY A 10 -4.97 23.36 -2.12
N GLN A 11 -4.30 24.28 -2.81
CA GLN A 11 -2.97 24.03 -3.37
C GLN A 11 -1.90 23.85 -2.28
N THR A 12 -1.93 24.66 -1.22
CA THR A 12 -1.00 24.52 -0.09
C THR A 12 -1.19 23.18 0.61
N SER A 13 -2.43 22.82 0.90
CA SER A 13 -2.74 21.53 1.55
C SER A 13 -2.36 20.33 0.69
N LEU A 14 -2.53 20.41 -0.64
CA LEU A 14 -2.09 19.37 -1.58
C LEU A 14 -0.56 19.22 -1.54
N ARG A 15 0.16 20.33 -1.63
CA ARG A 15 1.62 20.33 -1.58
C ARG A 15 2.13 19.77 -0.26
N ASP A 16 1.59 20.23 0.86
CA ASP A 16 2.00 19.76 2.19
C ASP A 16 1.69 18.30 2.40
N GLY A 17 0.54 17.81 1.90
CA GLY A 17 0.18 16.41 1.90
C GLY A 17 1.13 15.55 1.07
N LEU A 18 1.51 16.00 -0.13
CA LEU A 18 2.48 15.29 -0.98
C LEU A 18 3.89 15.25 -0.34
N ILE A 19 4.32 16.34 0.28
CA ILE A 19 5.60 16.37 1.01
C ILE A 19 5.57 15.41 2.19
N ALA A 20 4.51 15.44 2.99
CA ALA A 20 4.34 14.51 4.11
C ALA A 20 4.33 13.04 3.65
N GLY A 21 3.63 12.75 2.55
CA GLY A 21 3.62 11.42 1.95
C GLY A 21 4.99 10.97 1.45
N ALA A 22 5.74 11.85 0.80
CA ALA A 22 7.10 11.57 0.34
C ALA A 22 8.06 11.31 1.51
N ILE A 23 7.98 12.12 2.57
CA ILE A 23 8.77 11.92 3.79
C ILE A 23 8.40 10.58 4.46
N GLY A 24 7.10 10.28 4.59
CA GLY A 24 6.62 9.03 5.16
C GLY A 24 7.10 7.80 4.37
N LEU A 25 7.03 7.87 3.04
CA LEU A 25 7.53 6.82 2.15
C LEU A 25 9.04 6.63 2.31
N LEU A 26 9.81 7.70 2.34
CA LEU A 26 11.27 7.65 2.52
C LEU A 26 11.64 7.02 3.87
N LEU A 27 11.00 7.43 4.95
CA LEU A 27 11.22 6.86 6.28
C LEU A 27 10.88 5.37 6.32
N MET A 28 9.79 4.97 5.65
CA MET A 28 9.37 3.57 5.54
C MET A 28 10.41 2.74 4.78
N MET A 29 10.91 3.24 3.65
CA MET A 29 11.96 2.57 2.88
C MET A 29 13.26 2.40 3.70
N ILE A 30 13.69 3.45 4.38
CA ILE A 30 14.86 3.40 5.29
C ILE A 30 14.64 2.34 6.38
N TYR A 31 13.46 2.32 7.00
CA TYR A 31 13.10 1.33 8.01
C TYR A 31 13.20 -0.10 7.46
N LEU A 32 12.62 -0.37 6.29
CA LEU A 32 12.66 -1.69 5.65
C LEU A 32 14.10 -2.16 5.37
N VAL A 33 14.95 -1.29 4.84
CA VAL A 33 16.36 -1.63 4.57
C VAL A 33 17.13 -1.91 5.87
N ILE A 34 16.94 -1.11 6.92
CA ILE A 34 17.64 -1.30 8.20
C ILE A 34 17.24 -2.62 8.86
N PHE A 35 15.93 -2.93 8.91
CA PHE A 35 15.43 -4.10 9.65
C PHE A 35 15.48 -5.39 8.85
N TYR A 36 15.23 -5.35 7.54
CA TYR A 36 15.13 -6.53 6.67
C TYR A 36 16.29 -6.69 5.70
N ARG A 37 17.23 -5.73 5.65
CA ARG A 37 18.43 -5.75 4.80
C ARG A 37 18.07 -6.07 3.34
N VAL A 38 18.57 -7.20 2.80
CA VAL A 38 18.33 -7.60 1.40
C VAL A 38 16.84 -7.78 1.11
N LEU A 39 16.05 -8.36 2.01
CA LEU A 39 14.61 -8.47 1.86
C LEU A 39 13.93 -7.09 1.87
N GLY A 40 14.48 -6.13 2.62
CA GLY A 40 14.03 -4.74 2.63
C GLY A 40 14.17 -4.07 1.26
N LEU A 41 15.31 -4.28 0.57
CA LEU A 41 15.51 -3.76 -0.80
C LEU A 41 14.49 -4.35 -1.79
N VAL A 42 14.17 -5.63 -1.66
CA VAL A 42 13.12 -6.27 -2.48
C VAL A 42 11.75 -5.68 -2.18
N ALA A 43 11.46 -5.40 -0.91
CA ALA A 43 10.21 -4.73 -0.52
C ALA A 43 10.12 -3.31 -1.07
N ASP A 44 11.22 -2.55 -1.01
CA ASP A 44 11.26 -1.19 -1.54
C ASP A 44 11.02 -1.17 -3.04
N LEU A 45 11.61 -2.11 -3.77
CA LEU A 45 11.35 -2.26 -5.20
C LEU A 45 9.87 -2.60 -5.48
N ALA A 46 9.29 -3.52 -4.72
CA ALA A 46 7.87 -3.87 -4.82
C ALA A 46 6.97 -2.67 -4.49
N LEU A 47 7.35 -1.87 -3.49
CA LEU A 47 6.62 -0.66 -3.09
C LEU A 47 6.69 0.43 -4.17
N LEU A 48 7.83 0.60 -4.83
CA LEU A 48 7.98 1.53 -5.96
C LEU A 48 7.14 1.09 -7.16
N ILE A 49 7.11 -0.21 -7.48
CA ILE A 49 6.26 -0.77 -8.53
C ILE A 49 4.78 -0.55 -8.18
N PHE A 50 4.39 -0.82 -6.93
CA PHE A 50 3.04 -0.54 -6.44
C PHE A 50 2.66 0.93 -6.60
N ALA A 51 3.53 1.85 -6.15
CA ALA A 51 3.29 3.29 -6.25
C ALA A 51 3.13 3.75 -7.70
N ALA A 52 3.95 3.22 -8.62
CA ALA A 52 3.85 3.51 -10.05
C ALA A 52 2.53 3.00 -10.66
N LEU A 53 2.14 1.76 -10.34
CA LEU A 53 0.87 1.17 -10.79
C LEU A 53 -0.33 1.94 -10.22
N PHE A 54 -0.30 2.25 -8.93
CA PHE A 54 -1.36 2.98 -8.25
C PHE A 54 -1.53 4.38 -8.84
N TYR A 55 -0.42 5.08 -9.09
CA TYR A 55 -0.43 6.38 -9.77
C TYR A 55 -0.99 6.27 -11.19
N GLY A 56 -0.59 5.24 -11.95
CA GLY A 56 -1.13 4.98 -13.29
C GLY A 56 -2.64 4.74 -13.29
N VAL A 57 -3.15 4.00 -12.31
CA VAL A 57 -4.61 3.77 -12.14
C VAL A 57 -5.34 5.07 -11.81
N ILE A 58 -4.77 5.91 -10.93
CA ILE A 58 -5.36 7.22 -10.59
C ILE A 58 -5.44 8.14 -11.82
N LEU A 59 -4.42 8.12 -12.67
CA LEU A 59 -4.43 8.91 -13.92
C LEU A 59 -5.48 8.41 -14.93
N ALA A 60 -5.75 7.11 -14.93
CA ALA A 60 -6.73 6.51 -15.84
C ALA A 60 -8.19 6.76 -15.41
N ILE A 61 -8.43 7.05 -14.15
CA ILE A 61 -9.77 7.26 -13.61
C ILE A 61 -9.96 8.75 -13.32
N PRO A 62 -11.01 9.41 -13.86
CA PRO A 62 -11.28 10.83 -13.59
C PRO A 62 -11.80 11.01 -12.15
N VAL A 63 -10.89 11.01 -11.19
CA VAL A 63 -11.20 11.21 -9.76
C VAL A 63 -10.89 12.65 -9.38
N THR A 64 -11.85 13.32 -8.75
CA THR A 64 -11.60 14.63 -8.14
C THR A 64 -10.77 14.45 -6.87
N MET A 65 -9.54 14.96 -6.91
CA MET A 65 -8.65 14.93 -5.75
C MET A 65 -9.20 15.83 -4.64
N THR A 66 -9.66 15.20 -3.56
CA THR A 66 -10.05 15.87 -2.32
C THR A 66 -8.94 15.73 -1.28
N LEU A 67 -8.89 16.62 -0.28
CA LEU A 67 -7.95 16.50 0.85
C LEU A 67 -8.00 15.12 1.53
N PRO A 68 -9.19 14.59 1.89
CA PRO A 68 -9.30 13.22 2.38
C PRO A 68 -8.83 12.16 1.37
N GLY A 69 -9.00 12.41 0.06
CA GLY A 69 -8.52 11.50 -0.98
C GLY A 69 -6.99 11.37 -0.98
N ILE A 70 -6.28 12.48 -0.78
CA ILE A 70 -4.81 12.48 -0.66
C ILE A 70 -4.37 11.68 0.58
N ALA A 71 -5.06 11.87 1.71
CA ALA A 71 -4.81 11.08 2.92
C ALA A 71 -5.02 9.58 2.67
N GLY A 72 -6.04 9.21 1.90
CA GLY A 72 -6.30 7.83 1.45
C GLY A 72 -5.15 7.26 0.61
N MET A 73 -4.60 8.05 -0.32
CA MET A 73 -3.43 7.65 -1.10
C MET A 73 -2.21 7.34 -0.22
N ILE A 74 -1.89 8.24 0.70
CA ILE A 74 -0.74 8.10 1.60
C ILE A 74 -0.92 6.86 2.49
N LEU A 75 -2.12 6.68 3.05
CA LEU A 75 -2.46 5.51 3.85
C LEU A 75 -2.31 4.21 3.06
N THR A 76 -2.74 4.19 1.82
CA THR A 76 -2.66 3.00 0.95
C THR A 76 -1.22 2.58 0.67
N ILE A 77 -0.30 3.52 0.52
CA ILE A 77 1.13 3.23 0.38
C ILE A 77 1.67 2.54 1.64
N GLY A 78 1.26 3.02 2.83
CA GLY A 78 1.59 2.36 4.10
C GLY A 78 1.05 0.92 4.18
N VAL A 79 -0.21 0.71 3.83
CA VAL A 79 -0.85 -0.62 3.80
C VAL A 79 -0.13 -1.58 2.83
N ALA A 80 0.32 -1.09 1.68
CA ALA A 80 1.09 -1.89 0.73
C ALA A 80 2.47 -2.30 1.28
N ALA A 81 3.12 -1.43 2.03
CA ALA A 81 4.38 -1.75 2.71
C ALA A 81 4.17 -2.79 3.83
N ASP A 82 3.10 -2.67 4.62
CA ASP A 82 2.75 -3.63 5.67
C ASP A 82 2.52 -5.03 5.11
N ALA A 83 1.93 -5.16 3.93
CA ALA A 83 1.77 -6.43 3.24
C ALA A 83 3.11 -7.13 2.98
N ASN A 84 4.14 -6.40 2.58
CA ASN A 84 5.49 -6.95 2.40
C ASN A 84 6.11 -7.39 3.72
N ILE A 85 5.94 -6.58 4.78
CA ILE A 85 6.44 -6.91 6.13
C ILE A 85 5.82 -8.22 6.63
N VAL A 86 4.51 -8.39 6.49
CA VAL A 86 3.81 -9.62 6.89
C VAL A 86 4.39 -10.85 6.21
N VAL A 87 4.65 -10.80 4.90
CA VAL A 87 5.27 -11.91 4.18
C VAL A 87 6.67 -12.22 4.72
N PHE A 88 7.50 -11.19 4.93
CA PHE A 88 8.86 -11.39 5.41
C PHE A 88 8.93 -11.95 6.82
N GLU A 89 8.07 -11.51 7.72
CA GLU A 89 7.99 -12.08 9.07
C GLU A 89 7.55 -13.54 9.00
N ARG A 90 6.62 -13.92 8.14
CA ARG A 90 6.25 -15.34 7.94
C ARG A 90 7.40 -16.17 7.40
N VAL A 91 8.16 -15.64 6.44
CA VAL A 91 9.37 -16.33 5.94
C VAL A 91 10.40 -16.50 7.06
N ARG A 92 10.61 -15.48 7.88
CA ARG A 92 11.54 -15.49 9.01
C ARG A 92 11.12 -16.48 10.09
N GLU A 93 9.82 -16.55 10.42
CA GLU A 93 9.26 -17.56 11.35
C GLU A 93 9.53 -18.98 10.85
N GLU A 94 9.25 -19.27 9.57
CA GLU A 94 9.46 -20.59 8.98
C GLU A 94 10.94 -20.98 8.93
N PHE A 95 11.82 -20.01 8.66
CA PHE A 95 13.27 -20.24 8.70
C PHE A 95 13.78 -20.52 10.12
N ARG A 96 13.28 -19.77 11.13
CA ARG A 96 13.62 -20.02 12.54
C ARG A 96 13.07 -21.34 13.05
N ALA A 97 12.00 -21.86 12.47
CA ALA A 97 11.46 -23.18 12.75
C ALA A 97 12.30 -24.35 12.19
N GLY A 98 13.47 -24.06 11.59
CA GLY A 98 14.43 -25.05 11.10
C GLY A 98 14.20 -25.51 9.66
N LYS A 99 13.34 -24.84 8.89
CA LYS A 99 13.19 -25.14 7.47
C LYS A 99 14.37 -24.63 6.66
N SER A 100 14.69 -25.31 5.55
CA SER A 100 15.62 -24.78 4.57
C SER A 100 15.12 -23.43 4.02
N LEU A 101 16.05 -22.57 3.57
CA LEU A 101 15.70 -21.24 3.07
C LEU A 101 14.63 -21.30 1.98
N ARG A 102 14.75 -22.23 1.04
CA ARG A 102 13.78 -22.44 -0.03
C ARG A 102 12.40 -22.85 0.49
N ALA A 103 12.34 -23.78 1.43
CA ALA A 103 11.09 -24.22 2.05
C ALA A 103 10.45 -23.11 2.92
N ALA A 104 11.26 -22.33 3.63
CA ALA A 104 10.81 -21.20 4.42
C ALA A 104 10.20 -20.09 3.56
N ILE A 105 10.83 -19.75 2.43
CA ILE A 105 10.30 -18.78 1.47
C ILE A 105 8.94 -19.27 0.94
N SER A 106 8.85 -20.49 0.42
CA SER A 106 7.60 -21.04 -0.13
C SER A 106 6.46 -21.08 0.90
N ALA A 107 6.75 -21.56 2.11
CA ALA A 107 5.76 -21.63 3.19
C ALA A 107 5.37 -20.24 3.72
N GLY A 108 6.34 -19.34 3.91
CA GLY A 108 6.12 -17.97 4.38
C GLY A 108 5.26 -17.16 3.42
N TYR A 109 5.55 -17.22 2.13
CA TYR A 109 4.71 -16.57 1.10
C TYR A 109 3.28 -17.10 1.09
N SER A 110 3.09 -18.43 1.17
CA SER A 110 1.75 -19.03 1.16
C SER A 110 0.93 -18.61 2.39
N ARG A 111 1.54 -18.56 3.58
CA ARG A 111 0.88 -18.13 4.81
C ARG A 111 0.66 -16.62 4.84
N GLY A 112 1.69 -15.84 4.49
CA GLY A 112 1.62 -14.39 4.42
C GLY A 112 0.53 -13.92 3.47
N PHE A 113 0.41 -14.54 2.31
CA PHE A 113 -0.61 -14.21 1.33
C PHE A 113 -2.05 -14.37 1.87
N ARG A 114 -2.34 -15.44 2.63
CA ARG A 114 -3.66 -15.59 3.27
C ARG A 114 -3.94 -14.47 4.26
N THR A 115 -2.96 -14.14 5.10
CA THR A 115 -3.09 -13.03 6.07
C THR A 115 -3.35 -11.70 5.37
N ILE A 116 -2.67 -11.44 4.24
CA ILE A 116 -2.88 -10.23 3.43
C ILE A 116 -4.28 -10.21 2.83
N LEU A 117 -4.76 -11.34 2.30
CA LEU A 117 -6.12 -11.43 1.77
C LEU A 117 -7.18 -11.11 2.82
N ASP A 118 -7.05 -11.68 4.02
CA ASP A 118 -7.98 -11.44 5.12
C ASP A 118 -7.98 -9.96 5.55
N ALA A 119 -6.79 -9.37 5.74
CA ALA A 119 -6.66 -7.96 6.09
C ALA A 119 -7.23 -7.02 5.02
N ASN A 120 -6.93 -7.30 3.76
CA ASN A 120 -7.42 -6.49 2.63
C ASN A 120 -8.93 -6.64 2.44
N ALA A 121 -9.50 -7.82 2.69
CA ALA A 121 -10.95 -8.02 2.67
C ALA A 121 -11.66 -7.13 3.71
N VAL A 122 -11.14 -7.08 4.94
CA VAL A 122 -11.66 -6.19 6.00
C VAL A 122 -11.55 -4.72 5.57
N THR A 123 -10.43 -4.31 5.01
CA THR A 123 -10.22 -2.93 4.54
C THR A 123 -11.18 -2.58 3.39
N LEU A 124 -11.41 -3.50 2.44
CA LEU A 124 -12.37 -3.29 1.35
C LEU A 124 -13.81 -3.17 1.86
N ILE A 125 -14.21 -3.99 2.83
CA ILE A 125 -15.53 -3.90 3.46
C ILE A 125 -15.67 -2.54 4.14
N THR A 126 -14.68 -2.11 4.91
CA THR A 126 -14.67 -0.82 5.60
C THR A 126 -14.73 0.34 4.60
N ALA A 127 -13.95 0.29 3.52
CA ALA A 127 -13.98 1.28 2.47
C ALA A 127 -15.34 1.31 1.76
N GLY A 128 -15.97 0.17 1.52
CA GLY A 128 -17.30 0.05 0.94
C GLY A 128 -18.39 0.67 1.83
N VAL A 129 -18.37 0.35 3.12
CA VAL A 129 -19.30 0.95 4.10
C VAL A 129 -19.10 2.46 4.16
N LEU A 130 -17.85 2.91 4.22
CA LEU A 130 -17.52 4.32 4.25
C LEU A 130 -17.96 5.05 2.99
N PHE A 131 -17.82 4.43 1.82
CA PHE A 131 -18.25 4.99 0.54
C PHE A 131 -19.78 5.19 0.48
N VAL A 132 -20.54 4.24 1.02
CA VAL A 132 -22.02 4.31 1.04
C VAL A 132 -22.52 5.28 2.11
N ALA A 133 -21.93 5.24 3.31
CA ALA A 133 -22.41 5.98 4.48
C ALA A 133 -21.96 7.45 4.54
N SER A 134 -20.88 7.82 3.80
CA SER A 134 -20.29 9.16 3.95
C SER A 134 -20.78 10.20 2.95
N GLN A 135 -20.46 11.47 3.26
CA GLN A 135 -20.68 12.61 2.37
C GLN A 135 -19.56 12.70 1.31
N SER A 136 -19.78 13.51 0.27
CA SER A 136 -18.98 13.53 -0.97
C SER A 136 -17.47 13.67 -0.80
N SER A 137 -16.98 14.44 0.19
CA SER A 137 -15.53 14.61 0.41
C SER A 137 -14.84 13.36 0.93
N VAL A 138 -15.51 12.59 1.79
CA VAL A 138 -14.99 11.33 2.37
C VAL A 138 -15.14 10.16 1.40
N LYS A 139 -16.07 10.24 0.44
CA LYS A 139 -16.19 9.25 -0.63
C LYS A 139 -14.93 9.15 -1.46
N GLY A 140 -14.23 10.27 -1.72
CA GLY A 140 -12.95 10.27 -2.41
C GLY A 140 -11.87 9.47 -1.65
N PHE A 141 -11.80 9.63 -0.32
CA PHE A 141 -10.94 8.82 0.53
C PHE A 141 -11.25 7.33 0.41
N ALA A 142 -12.52 6.94 0.62
CA ALA A 142 -12.96 5.55 0.59
C ALA A 142 -12.70 4.90 -0.78
N PHE A 143 -12.93 5.63 -1.85
CA PHE A 143 -12.70 5.16 -3.22
C PHE A 143 -11.22 4.92 -3.50
N LEU A 144 -10.34 5.88 -3.17
CA LEU A 144 -8.91 5.73 -3.35
C LEU A 144 -8.31 4.63 -2.47
N LEU A 145 -8.81 4.49 -1.23
CA LEU A 145 -8.44 3.38 -0.36
C LEU A 145 -8.82 2.03 -0.98
N ALA A 146 -10.05 1.88 -1.50
CA ALA A 146 -10.50 0.65 -2.15
C ALA A 146 -9.64 0.30 -3.38
N ILE A 147 -9.39 1.25 -4.26
CA ILE A 147 -8.53 1.06 -5.45
C ILE A 147 -7.13 0.66 -5.02
N GLY A 148 -6.54 1.36 -4.05
CA GLY A 148 -5.20 1.07 -3.59
C GLY A 148 -5.06 -0.32 -2.99
N VAL A 149 -6.05 -0.77 -2.22
CA VAL A 149 -6.08 -2.15 -1.69
C VAL A 149 -6.18 -3.17 -2.83
N LEU A 150 -7.00 -2.93 -3.86
CA LEU A 150 -7.10 -3.81 -5.02
C LEU A 150 -5.77 -3.90 -5.80
N VAL A 151 -5.10 -2.76 -6.01
CA VAL A 151 -3.77 -2.73 -6.64
C VAL A 151 -2.74 -3.45 -5.78
N SER A 152 -2.77 -3.27 -4.45
CA SER A 152 -1.90 -3.97 -3.50
C SER A 152 -2.11 -5.48 -3.56
N MET A 153 -3.36 -5.94 -3.59
CA MET A 153 -3.68 -7.37 -3.75
C MET A 153 -3.14 -7.92 -5.07
N PHE A 154 -3.36 -7.20 -6.17
CA PHE A 154 -2.85 -7.60 -7.48
C PHE A 154 -1.31 -7.71 -7.47
N THR A 155 -0.62 -6.71 -6.95
CA THR A 155 0.84 -6.69 -6.85
C THR A 155 1.35 -7.84 -5.98
N SER A 156 0.67 -8.14 -4.87
CA SER A 156 1.01 -9.26 -3.99
C SER A 156 0.82 -10.63 -4.65
N VAL A 157 -0.23 -10.79 -5.46
CA VAL A 157 -0.45 -12.02 -6.25
C VAL A 157 0.66 -12.21 -7.26
N VAL A 158 0.98 -11.17 -8.02
CA VAL A 158 2.05 -11.20 -9.04
C VAL A 158 3.40 -11.50 -8.40
N ALA A 159 3.74 -10.81 -7.31
CA ALA A 159 4.99 -11.06 -6.57
C ALA A 159 5.07 -12.49 -6.04
N THR A 160 3.95 -13.04 -5.52
CA THR A 160 3.88 -14.42 -5.03
C THR A 160 4.09 -15.43 -6.15
N GLN A 161 3.52 -15.21 -7.33
CA GLN A 161 3.69 -16.10 -8.47
C GLN A 161 5.11 -16.08 -9.03
N ILE A 162 5.71 -14.89 -9.14
CA ILE A 162 7.10 -14.73 -9.58
C ILE A 162 8.05 -15.40 -8.57
N GLY A 163 7.83 -15.19 -7.27
CA GLY A 163 8.63 -15.82 -6.21
C GLY A 163 8.55 -17.36 -6.24
N ARG A 164 7.40 -17.94 -6.59
CA ARG A 164 7.23 -19.40 -6.73
C ARG A 164 7.88 -19.97 -8.00
N ALA A 165 7.89 -19.22 -9.09
CA ALA A 165 8.44 -19.69 -10.37
C ALA A 165 9.98 -19.80 -10.36
N HIS A 166 10.65 -19.11 -9.43
CA HIS A 166 12.12 -19.08 -9.33
C HIS A 166 12.68 -19.92 -8.17
N VAL A 167 11.84 -20.65 -7.43
CA VAL A 167 12.18 -21.54 -6.30
C VAL A 167 11.88 -22.99 -6.65
#